data_632f439fa59d17de2d0ed5663734b143
#
_entry.id   632f439fa59d17de2d0ed5663734b143
#
_cell.length_a   1.000
_cell.length_b   1.000
_cell.length_c   1.000
_cell.angle_alpha   90.00
_cell.angle_beta   90.00
_cell.angle_gamma   90.00
#
_symmetry.space_group_name_H-M   'P 1'
#
loop_
_entity.id
_entity.type
_entity.pdbx_description
1 polymer ?
#
loop_
_entity_poly.entity_id
_entity_poly.type
_entity_poly.pdbx_seq_one_letter_code
_entity_poly.pdbx_strand_id
1 'polypeptide(L)'
;MSRIGKRPINLPAKVTVTIDGQTITVKGPKGELTRTLVPEVTVTQDGDTLIVARKDDSRVARQRHGLSRTLVANMVEGVSQGFQRKLEIQGVGYRAAVQGQNLNLSMGYSHPVNIVPPAGITFAVENNTNVTVSGIDKEVVGNTAAKIRAVRPPEPYKGKGIRYAGEAVRRKVGKTGGKKK
;
A
#
# COMPACT_ATOMS: atom_id res chain seq x y z
N MET A 1 1.48 -23.42 13.34
CA MET A 1 0.22 -22.64 13.45
C MET A 1 0.50 -21.18 13.14
N SER A 2 -0.41 -20.46 12.45
CA SER A 2 -0.21 -19.01 12.18
C SER A 2 -0.58 -18.18 13.41
N ARG A 3 0.39 -17.50 14.02
CA ARG A 3 0.15 -16.54 15.11
C ARG A 3 -0.72 -15.36 14.67
N ILE A 4 -0.58 -14.95 13.41
CA ILE A 4 -1.35 -13.84 12.80
C ILE A 4 -2.81 -14.26 12.58
N GLY A 5 -3.05 -15.45 12.02
CA GLY A 5 -4.40 -15.94 11.70
C GLY A 5 -5.32 -16.05 12.93
N LYS A 6 -4.77 -16.35 14.10
CA LYS A 6 -5.52 -16.49 15.36
C LYS A 6 -5.93 -15.18 16.02
N ARG A 7 -5.36 -14.03 15.61
CA ARG A 7 -5.70 -12.76 16.23
C ARG A 7 -7.06 -12.28 15.76
N PRO A 8 -8.03 -12.00 16.66
CA PRO A 8 -9.29 -11.39 16.29
C PRO A 8 -9.06 -10.04 15.60
N ILE A 9 -10.02 -9.59 14.81
CA ILE A 9 -10.02 -8.30 14.15
C ILE A 9 -11.11 -7.46 14.78
N ASN A 10 -10.76 -6.41 15.50
CA ASN A 10 -11.72 -5.50 16.11
C ASN A 10 -12.36 -4.63 15.05
N LEU A 11 -13.67 -4.47 15.08
CA LEU A 11 -14.44 -3.61 14.22
C LEU A 11 -14.59 -2.24 14.88
N PRO A 12 -14.14 -1.14 14.25
CA PRO A 12 -14.46 0.20 14.72
C PRO A 12 -15.97 0.48 14.64
N ALA A 13 -16.49 1.30 15.53
CA ALA A 13 -17.94 1.59 15.67
C ALA A 13 -18.66 2.09 14.40
N LYS A 14 -17.93 2.54 13.36
CA LYS A 14 -18.48 3.04 12.08
C LYS A 14 -18.23 2.10 10.90
N VAL A 15 -17.84 0.86 11.17
CA VAL A 15 -17.56 -0.15 10.14
C VAL A 15 -18.59 -1.26 10.24
N THR A 16 -19.25 -1.55 9.14
CA THR A 16 -20.17 -2.68 9.00
C THR A 16 -19.60 -3.74 8.09
N VAL A 17 -19.83 -5.00 8.42
CA VAL A 17 -19.32 -6.14 7.65
C VAL A 17 -20.50 -7.02 7.25
N THR A 18 -20.56 -7.36 5.98
CA THR A 18 -21.51 -8.34 5.44
C THR A 18 -20.72 -9.54 4.92
N ILE A 19 -21.11 -10.72 5.38
CA ILE A 19 -20.48 -11.98 5.00
C ILE A 19 -21.50 -12.78 4.20
N ASP A 20 -21.21 -13.02 2.93
CA ASP A 20 -22.00 -13.85 2.03
C ASP A 20 -21.15 -15.01 1.53
N GLY A 21 -21.24 -16.13 2.23
CA GLY A 21 -20.43 -17.31 1.98
C GLY A 21 -18.92 -17.03 2.06
N GLN A 22 -18.25 -16.94 0.90
CA GLN A 22 -16.82 -16.64 0.80
C GLN A 22 -16.54 -15.17 0.49
N THR A 23 -17.59 -14.40 0.16
CA THR A 23 -17.45 -12.98 -0.18
C THR A 23 -17.68 -12.13 1.06
N ILE A 24 -16.74 -11.27 1.36
CA ILE A 24 -16.80 -10.32 2.47
C ILE A 24 -16.85 -8.92 1.89
N THR A 25 -17.84 -8.17 2.33
CA THR A 25 -18.02 -6.76 2.03
C THR A 25 -17.88 -5.96 3.32
N VAL A 26 -16.94 -5.03 3.32
CA VAL A 26 -16.67 -4.15 4.48
C VAL A 26 -16.97 -2.72 4.07
N LYS A 27 -17.90 -2.08 4.78
CA LYS A 27 -18.32 -0.71 4.54
C LYS A 27 -17.97 0.18 5.72
N GLY A 28 -17.41 1.34 5.44
CA GLY A 28 -16.98 2.30 6.46
C GLY A 28 -17.06 3.75 5.98
N PRO A 29 -16.58 4.70 6.77
CA PRO A 29 -16.69 6.13 6.48
C PRO A 29 -15.93 6.58 5.22
N LYS A 30 -14.91 5.83 4.79
CA LYS A 30 -14.11 6.17 3.61
C LYS A 30 -14.53 5.44 2.33
N GLY A 31 -15.42 4.47 2.43
CA GLY A 31 -15.93 3.73 1.29
C GLY A 31 -16.24 2.27 1.61
N GLU A 32 -16.32 1.47 0.57
CA GLU A 32 -16.67 0.07 0.63
C GLU A 32 -15.63 -0.76 -0.11
N LEU A 33 -15.26 -1.90 0.44
CA LEU A 33 -14.38 -2.89 -0.18
C LEU A 33 -15.05 -4.25 -0.14
N THR A 34 -15.00 -4.95 -1.27
CA THR A 34 -15.51 -6.33 -1.39
C THR A 34 -14.37 -7.25 -1.84
N ARG A 35 -14.28 -8.42 -1.21
CA ARG A 35 -13.29 -9.44 -1.57
C ARG A 35 -13.82 -10.83 -1.36
N THR A 36 -13.56 -11.71 -2.33
CA THR A 36 -13.84 -13.14 -2.19
C THR A 36 -12.61 -13.83 -1.61
N LEU A 37 -12.81 -14.52 -0.49
CA LEU A 37 -11.79 -15.31 0.16
C LEU A 37 -11.70 -16.73 -0.42
N VAL A 38 -10.60 -17.37 -0.12
CA VAL A 38 -10.35 -18.76 -0.53
C VAL A 38 -11.24 -19.75 0.25
N PRO A 39 -11.67 -20.86 -0.35
CA PRO A 39 -12.64 -21.79 0.25
C PRO A 39 -12.16 -22.52 1.51
N GLU A 40 -10.85 -22.56 1.77
CA GLU A 40 -10.27 -23.24 2.95
C GLU A 40 -10.35 -22.41 4.24
N VAL A 41 -10.88 -21.18 4.15
CA VAL A 41 -11.00 -20.28 5.29
C VAL A 41 -12.43 -19.83 5.46
N THR A 42 -12.88 -19.72 6.70
CA THR A 42 -14.20 -19.18 7.08
C THR A 42 -14.01 -17.94 7.92
N VAL A 43 -14.92 -16.99 7.78
CA VAL A 43 -14.95 -15.78 8.62
C VAL A 43 -16.29 -15.74 9.34
N THR A 44 -16.24 -15.53 10.64
CA THR A 44 -17.41 -15.36 11.50
C THR A 44 -17.31 -14.04 12.25
N GLN A 45 -18.44 -13.41 12.45
CA GLN A 45 -18.53 -12.22 13.29
C GLN A 45 -19.03 -12.62 14.67
N ASP A 46 -18.32 -12.17 15.69
CA ASP A 46 -18.69 -12.35 17.10
C ASP A 46 -18.73 -10.97 17.76
N GLY A 47 -19.95 -10.42 17.87
CA GLY A 47 -20.13 -9.03 18.32
C GLY A 47 -19.34 -8.02 17.48
N ASP A 48 -18.43 -7.31 18.12
CA ASP A 48 -17.57 -6.31 17.51
C ASP A 48 -16.23 -6.86 17.01
N THR A 49 -16.10 -8.18 16.88
CA THR A 49 -14.88 -8.82 16.39
C THR A 49 -15.15 -9.77 15.24
N LEU A 50 -14.20 -9.83 14.29
CA LEU A 50 -14.17 -10.85 13.25
C LEU A 50 -13.13 -11.91 13.60
N ILE A 51 -13.55 -13.15 13.51
CA ILE A 51 -12.70 -14.33 13.72
C ILE A 51 -12.54 -15.03 12.38
N VAL A 52 -11.30 -15.23 11.99
CA VAL A 52 -10.94 -15.98 10.77
C VAL A 52 -10.51 -17.37 11.19
N ALA A 53 -11.24 -18.39 10.74
CA ALA A 53 -10.93 -19.78 11.00
C ALA A 53 -10.55 -20.52 9.72
N ARG A 54 -9.84 -21.62 9.87
CA ARG A 54 -9.55 -22.55 8.78
C ARG A 54 -10.48 -23.75 8.88
N LYS A 55 -10.90 -24.30 7.73
CA LYS A 55 -11.81 -25.47 7.69
C LYS A 55 -11.12 -26.75 8.12
N ASP A 56 -9.83 -26.88 7.80
CA ASP A 56 -9.01 -28.05 8.10
C ASP A 56 -7.59 -27.67 8.53
N ASP A 57 -6.77 -28.68 8.90
CA ASP A 57 -5.37 -28.52 9.29
C ASP A 57 -4.39 -28.83 8.14
N SER A 58 -4.86 -28.81 6.89
CA SER A 58 -4.01 -28.99 5.72
C SER A 58 -2.91 -27.93 5.64
N ARG A 59 -1.84 -28.27 4.93
CA ARG A 59 -0.73 -27.33 4.68
C ARG A 59 -1.23 -26.07 3.98
N VAL A 60 -2.16 -26.22 3.03
CA VAL A 60 -2.75 -25.11 2.26
C VAL A 60 -3.60 -24.22 3.14
N ALA A 61 -4.50 -24.77 3.94
CA ALA A 61 -5.34 -24.01 4.86
C ALA A 61 -4.49 -23.21 5.87
N ARG A 62 -3.41 -23.80 6.40
CA ARG A 62 -2.48 -23.13 7.31
C ARG A 62 -1.76 -21.93 6.66
N GLN A 63 -1.35 -22.03 5.39
CA GLN A 63 -0.73 -20.96 4.63
C GLN A 63 -1.72 -19.82 4.37
N ARG A 64 -2.94 -20.17 3.94
CA ARG A 64 -3.98 -19.21 3.56
C ARG A 64 -4.65 -18.51 4.75
N HIS A 65 -4.65 -19.13 5.93
CA HIS A 65 -5.26 -18.60 7.14
C HIS A 65 -4.69 -17.22 7.54
N GLY A 66 -3.37 -17.09 7.64
CA GLY A 66 -2.71 -15.84 8.00
C GLY A 66 -2.88 -14.75 6.94
N LEU A 67 -2.84 -15.13 5.65
CA LEU A 67 -3.06 -14.22 4.53
C LEU A 67 -4.50 -13.68 4.56
N SER A 68 -5.50 -14.55 4.63
CA SER A 68 -6.91 -14.16 4.64
C SER A 68 -7.24 -13.23 5.81
N ARG A 69 -6.75 -13.56 7.01
CA ARG A 69 -6.89 -12.66 8.18
C ARG A 69 -6.31 -11.28 7.93
N THR A 70 -5.11 -11.20 7.34
CA THR A 70 -4.45 -9.93 7.05
C THR A 70 -5.21 -9.14 5.99
N LEU A 71 -5.75 -9.81 4.96
CA LEU A 71 -6.56 -9.16 3.94
C LEU A 71 -7.83 -8.53 4.53
N VAL A 72 -8.57 -9.28 5.36
CA VAL A 72 -9.77 -8.76 6.04
C VAL A 72 -9.42 -7.62 6.98
N ALA A 73 -8.35 -7.73 7.76
CA ALA A 73 -7.89 -6.65 8.64
C ALA A 73 -7.53 -5.38 7.85
N ASN A 74 -6.85 -5.53 6.71
CA ASN A 74 -6.54 -4.39 5.84
C ASN A 74 -7.82 -3.76 5.24
N MET A 75 -8.85 -4.54 4.93
CA MET A 75 -10.13 -3.98 4.46
C MET A 75 -10.78 -3.13 5.58
N VAL A 76 -10.86 -3.63 6.81
CA VAL A 76 -11.42 -2.91 7.97
C VAL A 76 -10.64 -1.62 8.24
N GLU A 77 -9.31 -1.67 8.26
CA GLU A 77 -8.44 -0.50 8.44
C GLU A 77 -8.59 0.50 7.29
N GLY A 78 -8.65 0.00 6.05
CA GLY A 78 -8.75 0.83 4.84
C GLY A 78 -10.05 1.63 4.77
N VAL A 79 -11.21 1.02 5.05
CA VAL A 79 -12.48 1.72 5.03
C VAL A 79 -12.69 2.64 6.23
N SER A 80 -11.96 2.42 7.35
CA SER A 80 -12.03 3.27 8.55
C SER A 80 -11.06 4.45 8.49
N GLN A 81 -9.78 4.20 8.31
CA GLN A 81 -8.70 5.21 8.38
C GLN A 81 -8.12 5.52 7.00
N GLY A 82 -8.17 4.57 6.07
CA GLY A 82 -7.47 4.63 4.78
C GLY A 82 -5.97 4.37 4.93
N PHE A 83 -5.31 4.25 3.78
CA PHE A 83 -3.87 4.06 3.70
C PHE A 83 -3.22 5.21 2.97
N GLN A 84 -2.02 5.55 3.39
CA GLN A 84 -1.18 6.55 2.75
C GLN A 84 0.24 6.01 2.57
N ARG A 85 0.84 6.32 1.42
CA ARG A 85 2.25 6.05 1.16
C ARG A 85 2.92 7.32 0.68
N LYS A 86 3.93 7.77 1.43
CA LYS A 86 4.69 8.98 1.11
C LYS A 86 5.96 8.63 0.33
N LEU A 87 6.23 9.41 -0.71
CA LEU A 87 7.41 9.31 -1.57
C LEU A 87 8.12 10.65 -1.58
N GLU A 88 9.44 10.61 -1.63
CA GLU A 88 10.31 11.78 -1.71
C GLU A 88 11.08 11.77 -3.03
N ILE A 89 11.09 12.89 -3.71
CA ILE A 89 11.84 13.09 -4.95
C ILE A 89 13.12 13.83 -4.60
N GLN A 90 14.25 13.27 -4.97
CA GLN A 90 15.57 13.90 -4.80
C GLN A 90 16.27 14.08 -6.14
N GLY A 91 16.77 15.28 -6.38
CA GLY A 91 17.53 15.62 -7.59
C GLY A 91 17.28 17.04 -8.04
N VAL A 92 18.33 17.70 -8.55
CA VAL A 92 18.23 19.07 -9.10
C VAL A 92 17.32 19.02 -10.33
N GLY A 93 16.30 19.88 -10.36
CA GLY A 93 15.34 19.96 -11.45
C GLY A 93 14.25 18.88 -11.46
N TYR A 94 14.28 17.91 -10.52
CA TYR A 94 13.22 16.93 -10.39
C TYR A 94 12.04 17.51 -9.63
N ARG A 95 10.83 17.34 -10.16
CA ARG A 95 9.61 17.89 -9.57
C ARG A 95 8.39 17.04 -9.91
N ALA A 96 7.41 17.11 -9.04
CA ALA A 96 6.07 16.55 -9.23
C ALA A 96 5.04 17.66 -9.14
N ALA A 97 3.94 17.51 -9.86
CA ALA A 97 2.75 18.35 -9.76
C ALA A 97 1.49 17.52 -10.02
N VAL A 98 0.42 17.86 -9.34
CA VAL A 98 -0.92 17.29 -9.62
C VAL A 98 -1.63 18.21 -10.60
N GLN A 99 -2.11 17.65 -11.70
CA GLN A 99 -2.94 18.35 -12.69
C GLN A 99 -4.28 17.60 -12.80
N GLY A 100 -5.33 18.21 -12.26
CA GLY A 100 -6.62 17.53 -12.09
C GLY A 100 -6.46 16.35 -11.12
N GLN A 101 -6.65 15.13 -11.60
CA GLN A 101 -6.42 13.89 -10.84
C GLN A 101 -5.06 13.24 -11.12
N ASN A 102 -4.39 13.66 -12.20
CA ASN A 102 -3.16 13.03 -12.68
C ASN A 102 -1.93 13.57 -11.97
N LEU A 103 -0.94 12.71 -11.78
CA LEU A 103 0.38 13.06 -11.25
C LEU A 103 1.36 13.21 -12.42
N ASN A 104 1.88 14.42 -12.60
CA ASN A 104 2.92 14.73 -13.58
C ASN A 104 4.28 14.78 -12.91
N LEU A 105 5.22 14.00 -13.45
CA LEU A 105 6.58 13.88 -12.95
C LEU A 105 7.57 14.42 -13.99
N SER A 106 8.37 15.42 -13.62
CA SER A 106 9.52 15.90 -14.38
C SER A 106 10.80 15.33 -13.76
N MET A 107 11.32 14.26 -14.35
CA MET A 107 12.39 13.46 -13.75
C MET A 107 13.68 13.49 -14.60
N GLY A 108 13.90 14.55 -15.38
CA GLY A 108 15.05 14.67 -16.25
C GLY A 108 14.99 13.81 -17.51
N TYR A 109 13.79 13.43 -17.93
CA TYR A 109 13.50 12.86 -19.24
C TYR A 109 13.15 13.98 -20.23
N SER A 110 13.21 13.68 -21.54
CA SER A 110 12.82 14.62 -22.61
C SER A 110 11.34 15.00 -22.59
N HIS A 111 10.51 14.19 -21.95
CA HIS A 111 9.06 14.42 -21.78
C HIS A 111 8.64 14.20 -20.33
N PRO A 112 7.62 14.89 -19.84
CA PRO A 112 7.05 14.61 -18.52
C PRO A 112 6.37 13.24 -18.51
N VAL A 113 6.45 12.57 -17.36
CA VAL A 113 5.73 11.30 -17.15
C VAL A 113 4.41 11.59 -16.47
N ASN A 114 3.31 11.25 -17.14
CA ASN A 114 1.95 11.41 -16.62
C ASN A 114 1.44 10.08 -16.07
N ILE A 115 0.99 10.07 -14.81
CA ILE A 115 0.43 8.91 -14.14
C ILE A 115 -1.03 9.18 -13.80
N VAL A 116 -1.92 8.39 -14.41
CA VAL A 116 -3.35 8.42 -14.13
C VAL A 116 -3.61 7.59 -12.87
N PRO A 117 -4.34 8.13 -11.87
CA PRO A 117 -4.66 7.37 -10.67
C PRO A 117 -5.64 6.22 -11.01
N PRO A 118 -5.41 5.01 -10.51
CA PRO A 118 -6.44 3.97 -10.55
C PRO A 118 -7.62 4.35 -9.65
N ALA A 119 -8.76 3.68 -9.84
CA ALA A 119 -9.97 3.93 -9.06
C ALA A 119 -9.69 3.86 -7.54
N GLY A 120 -10.20 4.84 -6.79
CA GLY A 120 -10.03 4.91 -5.34
C GLY A 120 -8.67 5.43 -4.86
N ILE A 121 -7.80 5.92 -5.75
CA ILE A 121 -6.52 6.54 -5.42
C ILE A 121 -6.57 8.05 -5.63
N THR A 122 -5.98 8.77 -4.69
CA THR A 122 -5.76 10.22 -4.77
C THR A 122 -4.29 10.54 -4.59
N PHE A 123 -3.81 11.55 -5.34
CA PHE A 123 -2.46 12.08 -5.23
C PHE A 123 -2.48 13.44 -4.55
N ALA A 124 -1.55 13.67 -3.65
CA ALA A 124 -1.24 14.99 -3.12
C ALA A 124 0.26 15.25 -3.27
N VAL A 125 0.62 16.49 -3.59
CA VAL A 125 2.03 16.90 -3.75
C VAL A 125 2.30 18.10 -2.87
N GLU A 126 3.30 17.99 -2.02
CA GLU A 126 3.80 19.06 -1.17
C GLU A 126 5.22 19.45 -1.62
N ASN A 127 5.50 20.74 -1.68
CA ASN A 127 6.83 21.29 -2.03
C ASN A 127 7.39 20.79 -3.37
N ASN A 128 6.54 20.34 -4.29
CA ASN A 128 6.91 19.76 -5.59
C ASN A 128 7.84 18.52 -5.53
N THR A 129 8.14 18.02 -4.34
CA THR A 129 9.08 16.91 -4.11
C THR A 129 8.50 15.81 -3.25
N ASN A 130 7.48 16.08 -2.46
CA ASN A 130 6.84 15.10 -1.60
C ASN A 130 5.51 14.67 -2.21
N VAL A 131 5.43 13.41 -2.60
CA VAL A 131 4.23 12.83 -3.20
C VAL A 131 3.58 11.91 -2.18
N THR A 132 2.30 12.16 -1.88
CA THR A 132 1.49 11.29 -1.03
C THR A 132 0.46 10.57 -1.89
N VAL A 133 0.46 9.25 -1.82
CA VAL A 133 -0.51 8.36 -2.46
C VAL A 133 -1.49 7.89 -1.39
N SER A 134 -2.77 8.20 -1.55
CA SER A 134 -3.82 7.86 -0.57
C SER A 134 -4.91 7.02 -1.20
N GLY A 135 -5.50 6.09 -0.43
CA GLY A 135 -6.62 5.27 -0.88
C GLY A 135 -7.14 4.34 0.21
N ILE A 136 -8.25 3.67 -0.08
CA ILE A 136 -8.88 2.72 0.84
C ILE A 136 -8.28 1.31 0.73
N ASP A 137 -7.77 0.93 -0.44
CA ASP A 137 -7.17 -0.39 -0.67
C ASP A 137 -5.63 -0.31 -0.53
N LYS A 138 -5.10 -0.99 0.48
CA LYS A 138 -3.66 -1.06 0.76
C LYS A 138 -2.85 -1.61 -0.42
N GLU A 139 -3.40 -2.58 -1.13
CA GLU A 139 -2.74 -3.22 -2.27
C GLU A 139 -2.61 -2.24 -3.44
N VAL A 140 -3.69 -1.53 -3.78
CA VAL A 140 -3.70 -0.54 -4.85
C VAL A 140 -2.81 0.65 -4.51
N VAL A 141 -2.85 1.16 -3.26
CA VAL A 141 -1.96 2.23 -2.77
C VAL A 141 -0.49 1.81 -2.89
N GLY A 142 -0.15 0.60 -2.42
CA GLY A 142 1.21 0.07 -2.47
C GLY A 142 1.74 -0.11 -3.89
N ASN A 143 0.94 -0.70 -4.77
CA ASN A 143 1.28 -0.93 -6.18
C ASN A 143 1.44 0.40 -6.93
N THR A 144 0.57 1.38 -6.68
CA THR A 144 0.66 2.70 -7.30
C THR A 144 1.93 3.43 -6.84
N ALA A 145 2.23 3.41 -5.55
CA ALA A 145 3.46 3.99 -5.02
C ALA A 145 4.73 3.31 -5.59
N ALA A 146 4.69 1.99 -5.76
CA ALA A 146 5.79 1.24 -6.38
C ALA A 146 5.98 1.62 -7.85
N LYS A 147 4.89 1.79 -8.62
CA LYS A 147 4.94 2.26 -10.02
C LYS A 147 5.56 3.66 -10.11
N ILE A 148 5.16 4.59 -9.23
CA ILE A 148 5.74 5.94 -9.17
C ILE A 148 7.24 5.86 -8.88
N ARG A 149 7.65 5.08 -7.87
CA ARG A 149 9.07 4.91 -7.54
C ARG A 149 9.88 4.29 -8.70
N ALA A 150 9.28 3.36 -9.44
CA ALA A 150 9.92 2.70 -10.59
C ALA A 150 10.18 3.63 -11.78
N VAL A 151 9.48 4.78 -11.89
CA VAL A 151 9.74 5.78 -12.94
C VAL A 151 11.21 6.24 -12.91
N ARG A 152 11.74 6.53 -11.73
CA ARG A 152 13.15 6.87 -11.53
C ARG A 152 13.61 6.39 -10.16
N PRO A 153 14.06 5.12 -10.03
CA PRO A 153 14.52 4.60 -8.74
C PRO A 153 15.75 5.37 -8.26
N PRO A 154 15.99 5.42 -6.93
CA PRO A 154 17.13 6.14 -6.38
C PRO A 154 18.44 5.52 -6.86
N GLU A 155 19.33 6.36 -7.39
CA GLU A 155 20.62 5.91 -7.87
C GLU A 155 21.60 5.70 -6.70
N PRO A 156 22.56 4.76 -6.82
CA PRO A 156 23.37 4.32 -5.67
C PRO A 156 24.51 5.27 -5.29
N TYR A 157 24.80 6.33 -6.04
CA TYR A 157 25.94 7.21 -5.75
C TYR A 157 25.51 8.50 -5.03
N LYS A 158 24.66 9.31 -5.64
CA LYS A 158 24.16 10.57 -5.08
C LYS A 158 22.77 10.43 -4.46
N GLY A 159 22.07 9.32 -4.73
CA GLY A 159 20.73 9.05 -4.23
C GLY A 159 19.62 9.82 -4.95
N LYS A 160 19.90 10.32 -6.18
CA LYS A 160 18.90 11.00 -7.01
C LYS A 160 17.84 10.01 -7.47
N GLY A 161 16.58 10.41 -7.47
CA GLY A 161 15.45 9.61 -7.87
C GLY A 161 14.28 9.70 -6.91
N ILE A 162 13.32 8.81 -7.04
CA ILE A 162 12.14 8.70 -6.18
C ILE A 162 12.37 7.58 -5.17
N ARG A 163 12.21 7.87 -3.89
CA ARG A 163 12.29 6.91 -2.80
C ARG A 163 11.06 6.97 -1.91
N TYR A 164 10.82 5.96 -1.12
CA TYR A 164 9.84 6.06 -0.04
C TYR A 164 10.33 7.00 1.05
N ALA A 165 9.43 7.70 1.71
CA ALA A 165 9.78 8.51 2.87
C ALA A 165 10.41 7.61 3.95
N GLY A 166 11.61 8.01 4.42
CA GLY A 166 12.38 7.22 5.37
C GLY A 166 13.14 6.01 4.79
N GLU A 167 13.16 5.82 3.47
CA GLU A 167 13.92 4.75 2.84
C GLU A 167 15.43 5.03 2.92
N ALA A 168 16.18 4.12 3.55
CA ALA A 168 17.62 4.15 3.58
C ALA A 168 18.20 3.61 2.26
N VAL A 169 18.64 4.51 1.38
CA VAL A 169 19.28 4.13 0.11
C VAL A 169 20.74 3.77 0.36
N ARG A 170 21.11 2.51 0.13
CA ARG A 170 22.50 2.07 0.24
C ARG A 170 23.35 2.75 -0.83
N ARG A 171 24.29 3.57 -0.40
CA ARG A 171 25.18 4.30 -1.31
C ARG A 171 26.47 3.53 -1.58
N LYS A 172 26.96 3.62 -2.80
CA LYS A 172 28.26 3.11 -3.22
C LYS A 172 29.28 4.24 -3.19
N VAL A 173 30.53 3.92 -2.88
CA VAL A 173 31.65 4.86 -2.95
C VAL A 173 32.05 5.00 -4.42
N GLY A 174 32.07 6.25 -4.95
CA GLY A 174 32.53 6.51 -6.30
C GLY A 174 34.04 6.34 -6.44
N LYS A 175 34.55 6.43 -7.67
CA LYS A 175 35.98 6.25 -8.00
C LYS A 175 36.95 7.12 -7.18
N THR A 176 36.49 8.29 -6.71
CA THR A 176 37.31 9.24 -5.92
C THR A 176 37.44 8.87 -4.44
N GLY A 177 36.60 7.95 -3.92
CA GLY A 177 36.64 7.55 -2.50
C GLY A 177 37.71 6.52 -2.14
N GLY A 178 38.45 5.98 -3.11
CA GLY A 178 39.52 5.01 -2.89
C GLY A 178 40.91 5.59 -2.60
N LYS A 179 41.07 6.92 -2.59
CA LYS A 179 42.33 7.58 -2.23
C LYS A 179 42.16 8.39 -0.94
N LYS A 180 42.04 7.73 0.19
CA LYS A 180 42.56 8.25 1.45
C LYS A 180 43.75 7.34 1.82
N LYS A 181 44.96 7.85 1.52
CA LYS A 181 46.17 7.46 2.24
C LYS A 181 46.01 7.82 3.70
#